data_0331f085b32e8eda5597efd01038cf19
#
_entry.id   0331f085b32e8eda5597efd01038cf19
#
_cell.length_a   1.000
_cell.length_b   1.000
_cell.length_c   1.000
_cell.angle_alpha   90.00
_cell.angle_beta   90.00
_cell.angle_gamma   90.00
#
_symmetry.space_group_name_H-M   'P 1'
#
loop_
_entity.id
_entity.type
_entity.pdbx_description
1 polymer ?
#
loop_
_entity_poly.entity_id
_entity_poly.type
_entity_poly.pdbx_seq_one_letter_code
_entity_poly.pdbx_strand_id
1 'polypeptide(L)'
;MNKLENIAVRSVDIVEAWQESGRDYITVKFYANLLDYTVDESTGQVVSGSKTEPVKFEEYWTFTRTVGNNPWQLSAINQAK
;
A
#
# COMPACT_ATOMS: atom_id res chain seq x y z
N MET A 1 6.47 -8.45 -18.73
CA MET A 1 5.36 -8.57 -17.75
C MET A 1 5.88 -8.29 -16.36
N ASN A 2 5.24 -7.38 -15.67
CA ASN A 2 5.59 -7.08 -14.27
C ASN A 2 4.94 -8.10 -13.34
N LYS A 3 5.68 -8.55 -12.34
CA LYS A 3 5.19 -9.51 -11.35
C LYS A 3 5.43 -9.02 -9.94
N LEU A 4 4.41 -9.18 -9.09
CA LEU A 4 4.47 -8.89 -7.67
C LEU A 4 4.13 -10.18 -6.93
N GLU A 5 5.05 -10.69 -6.15
CA GLU A 5 4.88 -11.95 -5.45
C GLU A 5 5.30 -11.83 -3.98
N ASN A 6 4.82 -12.77 -3.18
CA ASN A 6 5.18 -12.89 -1.75
C ASN A 6 4.97 -11.59 -0.97
N ILE A 7 3.80 -10.95 -1.20
CA ILE A 7 3.45 -9.74 -0.48
C ILE A 7 3.25 -10.07 1.00
N ALA A 8 4.01 -9.38 1.85
CA ALA A 8 3.91 -9.55 3.29
C ALA A 8 3.76 -8.18 3.96
N VAL A 9 2.59 -7.94 4.55
CA VAL A 9 2.37 -6.74 5.35
C VAL A 9 3.05 -6.94 6.70
N ARG A 10 4.00 -6.06 7.04
CA ARG A 10 4.78 -6.14 8.28
C ARG A 10 4.14 -5.39 9.42
N SER A 11 3.56 -4.23 9.12
CA SER A 11 2.86 -3.44 10.13
C SER A 11 1.81 -2.57 9.49
N VAL A 12 0.80 -2.26 10.29
CA VAL A 12 -0.29 -1.35 9.94
C VAL A 12 -0.54 -0.50 11.17
N ASP A 13 -0.26 0.80 11.09
CA ASP A 13 -0.36 1.72 12.23
C ASP A 13 -1.23 2.91 11.87
N ILE A 14 -2.13 3.28 12.76
CA ILE A 14 -2.87 4.54 12.64
C ILE A 14 -1.93 5.65 13.08
N VAL A 15 -1.62 6.56 12.15
CA VAL A 15 -0.68 7.66 12.40
C VAL A 15 -1.39 8.99 12.60
N GLU A 16 -2.63 9.12 12.15
CA GLU A 16 -3.40 10.33 12.28
C GLU A 16 -4.89 10.02 12.25
N ALA A 17 -5.68 10.76 13.02
CA ALA A 17 -7.13 10.66 12.99
C ALA A 17 -7.71 12.04 13.30
N TRP A 18 -8.72 12.46 12.50
CA TRP A 18 -9.35 13.76 12.71
C TRP A 18 -10.78 13.76 12.17
N GLN A 19 -11.53 14.81 12.53
CA GLN A 19 -12.86 15.09 11.98
C GLN A 19 -12.86 16.46 11.33
N GLU A 20 -13.51 16.57 10.21
CA GLU A 20 -13.62 17.81 9.48
C GLU A 20 -14.89 17.81 8.62
N SER A 21 -15.66 18.89 8.70
CA SER A 21 -16.84 19.10 7.86
C SER A 21 -17.83 17.94 7.85
N GLY A 22 -18.08 17.35 9.04
CA GLY A 22 -19.03 16.24 9.19
C GLY A 22 -18.50 14.88 8.71
N ARG A 23 -17.19 14.74 8.52
CA ARG A 23 -16.55 13.49 8.13
C ARG A 23 -15.44 13.12 9.10
N ASP A 24 -15.30 11.82 9.30
CA ASP A 24 -14.17 11.25 10.01
C ASP A 24 -13.07 10.90 9.01
N TYR A 25 -11.83 11.06 9.42
CA TYR A 25 -10.64 10.70 8.63
C TYR A 25 -9.67 9.92 9.50
N ILE A 26 -9.08 8.89 8.92
CA ILE A 26 -7.92 8.22 9.51
C ILE A 26 -6.85 8.02 8.45
N THR A 27 -5.60 8.19 8.84
CA THR A 27 -4.46 7.84 7.99
C THR A 27 -3.72 6.68 8.61
N VAL A 28 -3.49 5.67 7.81
CA VAL A 28 -2.84 4.43 8.21
C VAL A 28 -1.53 4.31 7.44
N LYS A 29 -0.46 4.00 8.17
CA LYS A 29 0.83 3.69 7.56
C LYS A 29 0.95 2.18 7.39
N PHE A 30 1.13 1.76 6.15
CA PHE A 30 1.44 0.38 5.81
C PHE A 30 2.92 0.23 5.56
N TYR A 31 3.50 -0.76 6.20
CA TYR A 31 4.87 -1.19 5.93
C TYR A 31 4.82 -2.63 5.43
N ALA A 32 5.31 -2.84 4.22
CA ALA A 32 5.25 -4.15 3.59
C ALA A 32 6.48 -4.42 2.76
N ASN A 33 6.68 -5.68 2.43
CA ASN A 33 7.67 -6.09 1.44
C ASN A 33 7.06 -7.07 0.46
N LEU A 34 7.62 -7.09 -0.74
CA LEU A 34 7.17 -7.98 -1.80
C LEU A 34 8.33 -8.21 -2.78
N LEU A 35 8.18 -9.23 -3.60
CA LEU A 35 9.06 -9.43 -4.75
C LEU A 35 8.47 -8.67 -5.92
N ASP A 36 9.26 -7.76 -6.49
CA ASP A 36 8.87 -6.95 -7.64
C ASP A 36 9.89 -7.16 -8.74
N TYR A 37 9.45 -7.73 -9.84
CA TYR A 37 10.34 -8.01 -10.96
C TYR A 37 9.57 -8.01 -12.27
N THR A 38 10.32 -7.80 -13.35
CA THR A 38 9.77 -7.84 -14.71
C THR A 38 10.41 -8.98 -15.47
N VAL A 39 9.60 -9.77 -16.17
CA VAL A 39 10.07 -10.87 -16.99
C VAL A 39 9.87 -10.57 -18.46
N ASP A 40 10.78 -11.10 -19.28
CA ASP A 40 10.59 -11.15 -20.73
C ASP A 40 9.60 -12.27 -21.03
N GLU A 41 8.48 -11.94 -21.66
CA GLU A 41 7.42 -12.90 -21.95
C GLU A 41 7.84 -14.00 -22.93
N SER A 42 8.80 -13.72 -23.81
CA SER A 42 9.24 -14.68 -24.81
C SER A 42 10.24 -15.69 -24.25
N THR A 43 11.04 -15.32 -23.25
CA THR A 43 12.08 -16.18 -22.67
C THR A 43 11.80 -16.61 -21.25
N GLY A 44 10.91 -15.89 -20.54
CA GLY A 44 10.67 -16.12 -19.12
C GLY A 44 11.77 -15.63 -18.20
N GLN A 45 12.78 -14.94 -18.72
CA GLN A 45 13.88 -14.43 -17.92
C GLN A 45 13.54 -13.12 -17.22
N VAL A 46 14.08 -12.93 -16.02
CA VAL A 46 13.94 -11.68 -15.29
C VAL A 46 14.82 -10.62 -15.96
N VAL A 47 14.22 -9.53 -16.40
CA VAL A 47 14.91 -8.43 -17.07
C VAL A 47 15.11 -7.23 -16.17
N SER A 48 14.35 -7.12 -15.08
CA SER A 48 14.57 -6.10 -14.05
C SER A 48 13.96 -6.56 -12.73
N GLY A 49 14.45 -6.02 -11.61
CA GLY A 49 14.02 -6.40 -10.29
C GLY A 49 14.63 -7.72 -9.83
N SER A 50 14.04 -8.34 -8.81
CA SER A 50 14.55 -9.58 -8.24
C SER A 50 13.42 -10.52 -7.84
N LYS A 51 13.58 -11.81 -8.12
CA LYS A 51 12.73 -12.89 -7.63
C LYS A 51 13.05 -13.34 -6.21
N THR A 52 14.22 -12.96 -5.70
CA THR A 52 14.75 -13.50 -4.45
C THR A 52 14.93 -12.47 -3.36
N GLU A 53 15.10 -11.19 -3.72
CA GLU A 53 15.31 -10.12 -2.77
C GLU A 53 14.07 -9.25 -2.66
N PRO A 54 13.36 -9.26 -1.50
CA PRO A 54 12.18 -8.45 -1.32
C PRO A 54 12.49 -6.95 -1.35
N VAL A 55 11.57 -6.19 -1.93
CA VAL A 55 11.58 -4.74 -1.88
C VAL A 55 10.68 -4.32 -0.72
N LYS A 56 11.16 -3.39 0.08
CA LYS A 56 10.39 -2.80 1.18
C LYS A 56 9.71 -1.54 0.68
N PHE A 57 8.45 -1.35 1.09
CA PHE A 57 7.77 -0.10 0.80
C PHE A 57 6.92 0.34 1.98
N GLU A 58 6.70 1.64 2.06
CA GLU A 58 5.82 2.27 3.03
C GLU A 58 4.83 3.15 2.28
N GLU A 59 3.58 3.06 2.66
CA GLU A 59 2.52 3.90 2.11
C GLU A 59 1.62 4.41 3.21
N TYR A 60 1.09 5.62 3.00
CA TYR A 60 0.06 6.20 3.86
C TYR A 60 -1.26 6.16 3.12
N TRP A 61 -2.23 5.48 3.69
CA TRP A 61 -3.57 5.39 3.17
C TRP A 61 -4.51 6.16 4.06
N THR A 62 -5.25 7.10 3.47
CA THR A 62 -6.24 7.89 4.20
C THR A 62 -7.63 7.41 3.85
N PHE A 63 -8.40 7.09 4.89
CA PHE A 63 -9.79 6.66 4.76
C PHE A 63 -10.69 7.74 5.34
N THR A 64 -11.88 7.84 4.79
CA THR A 64 -12.89 8.79 5.25
C THR A 64 -14.26 8.14 5.31
N ARG A 65 -15.12 8.67 6.18
CA ARG A 65 -16.54 8.31 6.24
C ARG A 65 -17.34 9.52 6.70
N THR A 66 -18.63 9.56 6.34
CA THR A 66 -19.56 10.49 6.98
C THR A 66 -19.67 10.11 8.45
N VAL A 67 -19.68 11.08 9.36
CA VAL A 67 -19.79 10.84 10.81
C VAL A 67 -21.03 9.99 11.09
N GLY A 68 -20.87 8.98 11.95
CA GLY A 68 -21.88 8.01 12.29
C GLY A 68 -21.47 6.61 11.87
N ASN A 69 -22.44 5.70 11.76
CA ASN A 69 -22.17 4.30 11.47
C ASN A 69 -22.13 4.05 9.94
N ASN A 70 -21.26 4.78 9.26
CA ASN A 70 -21.11 4.70 7.80
C ASN A 70 -19.86 3.94 7.42
N PRO A 71 -19.83 3.27 6.25
CA PRO A 71 -18.62 2.55 5.81
C PRO A 71 -17.48 3.50 5.48
N TRP A 72 -16.27 3.05 5.73
CA TRP A 72 -15.05 3.78 5.37
C TRP A 72 -14.82 3.67 3.87
N GLN A 73 -14.33 4.76 3.29
CA GLN A 73 -13.96 4.85 1.87
C GLN A 73 -12.51 5.30 1.77
N LEU A 74 -11.79 4.75 0.80
CA LEU A 74 -10.42 5.19 0.55
C LEU A 74 -10.46 6.60 -0.08
N SER A 75 -9.73 7.52 0.54
CA SER A 75 -9.67 8.92 0.11
C SER A 75 -8.37 9.26 -0.61
N ALA A 76 -7.25 8.74 -0.13
CA ALA A 76 -5.95 9.07 -0.71
C ALA A 76 -4.92 7.98 -0.38
N ILE A 77 -3.94 7.80 -1.27
CA ILE A 77 -2.77 6.97 -1.06
C ILE A 77 -1.55 7.83 -1.36
N ASN A 78 -0.63 7.93 -0.40
CA ASN A 78 0.62 8.64 -0.57
C ASN A 78 1.78 7.72 -0.20
N GLN A 79 2.83 7.78 -0.98
CA GLN A 79 4.04 7.03 -0.66
C GLN A 79 4.86 7.76 0.39
N ALA A 80 5.44 7.00 1.31
CA ALA A 80 6.39 7.55 2.25
C ALA A 80 7.70 7.90 1.51
N LYS A 81 8.30 9.00 1.90
CA LYS A 81 9.57 9.42 1.31
C LYS A 81 10.74 8.78 2.03
#